data_e2cb414252dbcfd83623260f52798097
#
_entry.id   e2cb414252dbcfd83623260f52798097
#
_cell.length_a   1.000
_cell.length_b   1.000
_cell.length_c   1.000
_cell.angle_alpha   90.00
_cell.angle_beta   90.00
_cell.angle_gamma   90.00
#
_symmetry.space_group_name_H-M   'P 1'
#
loop_
_entity.id
_entity.type
_entity.pdbx_description
1 polymer ?
#
loop_
_entity_poly.entity_id
_entity_poly.type
_entity_poly.pdbx_seq_one_letter_code
_entity_poly.pdbx_strand_id
1 'polypeptide(L)'
;MTTKTMHALSFHAHGEPTKVLRLDETPLPVPQAGHIAVQVHACGLNPADWALCRGLSARKLPCGVGLDVSGTVLAVGEGVTNVAIGDAVYGPADFRNYPTAGAARVAILYYWNRLPNRLTHVDAAALPMVVETAARYLTWSGAEKGQTLLVNGAGSMVGFAAVQMALFEGIRVIATAGDTFADRLRAMGATVVAHGNGMVDRVRALGQRPDVILDTAPINLKPGSVGALPDLIDIVDGDPSRVITAADFEGAAKTGARTGAERVQAEGGFRLRWDVLERYGELAAEGRFSIPVARTFALENWRDALEISLAGQARGKLVLTVSDAIAL
;
A
#
# COMPACT_ATOMS: atom_id res chain seq x y z
N MET A 1 -0.48 21.02 -34.31
CA MET A 1 -0.73 21.24 -32.87
C MET A 1 0.42 20.60 -32.11
N THR A 2 1.17 21.36 -31.32
CA THR A 2 2.24 20.82 -30.47
C THR A 2 1.58 20.01 -29.37
N THR A 3 1.88 18.72 -29.29
CA THR A 3 1.40 17.87 -28.20
C THR A 3 2.04 18.38 -26.89
N LYS A 4 1.20 18.77 -25.92
CA LYS A 4 1.71 19.15 -24.59
C LYS A 4 2.33 17.92 -23.93
N THR A 5 3.49 18.08 -23.32
CA THR A 5 4.25 17.01 -22.64
C THR A 5 4.35 17.25 -21.14
N MET A 6 4.71 16.20 -20.39
CA MET A 6 4.93 16.22 -18.95
C MET A 6 6.08 15.28 -18.55
N HIS A 7 6.64 15.47 -17.37
CA HIS A 7 7.56 14.51 -16.78
C HIS A 7 6.79 13.39 -16.07
N ALA A 8 7.24 12.15 -16.27
CA ALA A 8 6.73 10.96 -15.60
C ALA A 8 7.86 9.95 -15.33
N LEU A 9 7.84 9.32 -14.17
CA LEU A 9 8.76 8.25 -13.83
C LEU A 9 8.27 6.95 -14.47
N SER A 10 9.07 6.38 -15.37
CA SER A 10 8.70 5.20 -16.13
C SER A 10 9.86 4.23 -16.36
N PHE A 11 9.53 3.03 -16.84
CA PHE A 11 10.51 2.01 -17.24
C PHE A 11 10.12 1.42 -18.61
N HIS A 12 11.15 1.09 -19.41
CA HIS A 12 10.99 0.61 -20.80
C HIS A 12 11.44 -0.85 -20.98
N ALA A 13 11.98 -1.44 -19.92
CA ALA A 13 12.33 -2.85 -19.82
C ALA A 13 12.11 -3.32 -18.38
N HIS A 14 11.80 -4.60 -18.19
CA HIS A 14 11.78 -5.17 -16.85
C HIS A 14 13.20 -5.33 -16.31
N GLY A 15 13.38 -5.13 -15.02
CA GLY A 15 14.65 -5.25 -14.33
C GLY A 15 14.70 -4.56 -12.99
N GLU A 16 15.91 -4.43 -12.44
CA GLU A 16 16.10 -3.74 -11.17
C GLU A 16 15.71 -2.25 -11.27
N PRO A 17 14.87 -1.74 -10.36
CA PRO A 17 14.35 -0.37 -10.42
C PRO A 17 15.43 0.70 -10.59
N THR A 18 16.58 0.52 -9.91
CA THR A 18 17.72 1.43 -9.99
C THR A 18 18.35 1.52 -11.40
N LYS A 19 18.10 0.51 -12.25
CA LYS A 19 18.66 0.42 -13.62
C LYS A 19 17.64 0.80 -14.70
N VAL A 20 16.36 0.51 -14.46
CA VAL A 20 15.33 0.63 -15.51
C VAL A 20 14.47 1.88 -15.38
N LEU A 21 14.33 2.44 -14.16
CA LEU A 21 13.54 3.65 -13.93
C LEU A 21 14.28 4.90 -14.41
N ARG A 22 13.51 5.76 -15.06
CA ARG A 22 13.96 7.09 -15.50
C ARG A 22 12.81 8.08 -15.52
N LEU A 23 13.13 9.35 -15.37
CA LEU A 23 12.18 10.45 -15.53
C LEU A 23 12.14 10.80 -17.03
N ASP A 24 11.03 10.46 -17.67
CA ASP A 24 10.83 10.68 -19.11
C ASP A 24 9.93 11.90 -19.35
N GLU A 25 10.13 12.53 -20.49
CA GLU A 25 9.16 13.46 -21.06
C GLU A 25 8.16 12.68 -21.92
N THR A 26 6.86 12.79 -21.62
CA THR A 26 5.79 12.01 -22.25
C THR A 26 4.56 12.88 -22.53
N PRO A 27 3.74 12.56 -23.54
CA PRO A 27 2.49 13.27 -23.77
C PRO A 27 1.56 13.27 -22.56
N LEU A 28 0.80 14.37 -22.38
CA LEU A 28 -0.26 14.42 -21.37
C LEU A 28 -1.29 13.32 -21.65
N PRO A 29 -1.66 12.51 -20.65
CA PRO A 29 -2.67 11.48 -20.83
C PRO A 29 -4.07 12.11 -20.91
N VAL A 30 -4.93 11.52 -21.75
CA VAL A 30 -6.33 11.90 -21.88
C VAL A 30 -7.20 10.86 -21.21
N PRO A 31 -8.12 11.24 -20.30
CA PRO A 31 -8.98 10.28 -19.59
C PRO A 31 -9.99 9.66 -20.54
N GLN A 32 -10.11 8.34 -20.49
CA GLN A 32 -11.16 7.57 -21.16
C GLN A 32 -12.50 7.72 -20.42
N ALA A 33 -13.58 7.17 -20.98
CA ALA A 33 -14.88 7.10 -20.31
C ALA A 33 -14.75 6.49 -18.90
N GLY A 34 -15.39 7.10 -17.91
CA GLY A 34 -15.33 6.66 -16.53
C GLY A 34 -14.04 6.98 -15.76
N HIS A 35 -13.09 7.71 -16.36
CA HIS A 35 -11.81 8.09 -15.74
C HIS A 35 -11.69 9.60 -15.57
N ILE A 36 -10.76 10.02 -14.74
CA ILE A 36 -10.39 11.43 -14.56
C ILE A 36 -8.88 11.62 -14.76
N ALA A 37 -8.48 12.78 -15.29
CA ALA A 37 -7.10 13.23 -15.28
C ALA A 37 -6.88 14.16 -14.08
N VAL A 38 -5.83 13.92 -13.32
CA VAL A 38 -5.53 14.63 -12.08
C VAL A 38 -4.13 15.25 -12.16
N GLN A 39 -4.02 16.55 -11.90
CA GLN A 39 -2.75 17.18 -11.58
C GLN A 39 -2.28 16.61 -10.25
N VAL A 40 -1.18 15.88 -10.27
CA VAL A 40 -0.65 15.24 -9.07
C VAL A 40 -0.01 16.28 -8.17
N HIS A 41 -0.39 16.30 -6.90
CA HIS A 41 0.31 17.06 -5.85
C HIS A 41 1.17 16.15 -4.99
N ALA A 42 0.71 14.90 -4.77
CA ALA A 42 1.44 13.90 -4.02
C ALA A 42 1.20 12.50 -4.59
N CYS A 43 2.26 11.68 -4.59
CA CYS A 43 2.24 10.28 -4.99
C CYS A 43 2.89 9.41 -3.91
N GLY A 44 2.13 8.51 -3.31
CA GLY A 44 2.62 7.55 -2.32
C GLY A 44 3.35 6.39 -2.96
N LEU A 45 4.56 6.09 -2.48
CA LEU A 45 5.37 4.99 -2.98
C LEU A 45 5.12 3.71 -2.20
N ASN A 46 5.16 2.57 -2.90
CA ASN A 46 4.94 1.24 -2.35
C ASN A 46 6.02 0.26 -2.83
N PRO A 47 6.34 -0.80 -2.07
CA PRO A 47 7.17 -1.89 -2.57
C PRO A 47 6.64 -2.53 -3.86
N ALA A 48 5.31 -2.48 -4.08
CA ALA A 48 4.65 -2.94 -5.30
C ALA A 48 5.11 -2.18 -6.55
N ASP A 49 5.44 -0.88 -6.44
CA ASP A 49 5.98 -0.09 -7.56
C ASP A 49 7.28 -0.69 -8.10
N TRP A 50 8.14 -1.14 -7.19
CA TRP A 50 9.41 -1.78 -7.54
C TRP A 50 9.24 -3.21 -8.06
N ALA A 51 8.26 -3.93 -7.54
CA ALA A 51 7.90 -5.25 -8.03
C ALA A 51 7.35 -5.19 -9.47
N LEU A 52 6.64 -4.13 -9.84
CA LEU A 52 6.23 -3.89 -11.23
C LEU A 52 7.43 -3.76 -12.18
N CYS A 53 8.45 -3.02 -11.78
CA CYS A 53 9.70 -2.92 -12.55
C CYS A 53 10.34 -4.30 -12.79
N ARG A 54 10.29 -5.19 -11.77
CA ARG A 54 10.83 -6.55 -11.83
C ARG A 54 9.94 -7.56 -12.58
N GLY A 55 8.78 -7.12 -13.10
CA GLY A 55 7.89 -7.97 -13.88
C GLY A 55 6.80 -8.67 -13.08
N LEU A 56 6.40 -8.16 -11.92
CA LEU A 56 5.28 -8.70 -11.13
C LEU A 56 3.99 -8.86 -11.96
N SER A 57 3.81 -8.06 -12.98
CA SER A 57 2.67 -8.13 -13.88
C SER A 57 3.12 -7.92 -15.31
N ALA A 58 2.74 -8.84 -16.21
CA ALA A 58 2.99 -8.68 -17.64
C ALA A 58 2.23 -7.44 -18.16
N ARG A 59 2.96 -6.49 -18.75
CA ARG A 59 2.41 -5.24 -19.28
C ARG A 59 3.08 -4.83 -20.57
N LYS A 60 2.33 -4.03 -21.32
CA LYS A 60 2.91 -3.34 -22.48
C LYS A 60 3.81 -2.20 -21.97
N LEU A 61 5.06 -2.24 -22.36
CA LEU A 61 6.03 -1.20 -22.06
C LEU A 61 5.90 -0.03 -23.07
N PRO A 62 6.21 1.22 -22.68
CA PRO A 62 6.68 1.63 -21.34
C PRO A 62 5.57 1.62 -20.29
N CYS A 63 5.97 1.52 -19.00
CA CYS A 63 5.07 1.57 -17.85
C CYS A 63 5.53 2.62 -16.83
N GLY A 64 4.56 3.31 -16.22
CA GLY A 64 4.78 4.18 -15.07
C GLY A 64 4.77 3.44 -13.74
N VAL A 65 5.24 4.11 -12.68
CA VAL A 65 5.16 3.71 -11.28
C VAL A 65 4.41 4.76 -10.45
N GLY A 66 4.11 4.44 -9.20
CA GLY A 66 3.33 5.30 -8.31
C GLY A 66 1.84 4.93 -8.37
N LEU A 67 1.42 4.07 -7.45
CA LEU A 67 0.04 3.54 -7.43
C LEU A 67 -0.93 4.48 -6.73
N ASP A 68 -0.46 5.29 -5.80
CA ASP A 68 -1.26 6.14 -4.91
C ASP A 68 -1.13 7.61 -5.28
N VAL A 69 -2.25 8.28 -5.53
CA VAL A 69 -2.28 9.67 -5.99
C VAL A 69 -3.19 10.51 -5.12
N SER A 70 -2.79 11.75 -4.87
CA SER A 70 -3.69 12.84 -4.49
C SER A 70 -3.34 14.10 -5.29
N GLY A 71 -4.39 14.82 -5.73
CA GLY A 71 -4.22 16.00 -6.58
C GLY A 71 -5.53 16.68 -6.93
N THR A 72 -5.50 17.53 -7.95
CA THR A 72 -6.64 18.32 -8.43
C THR A 72 -7.09 17.82 -9.81
N VAL A 73 -8.39 17.65 -9.99
CA VAL A 73 -8.99 17.21 -11.25
C VAL A 73 -8.74 18.23 -12.36
N LEU A 74 -8.12 17.81 -13.46
CA LEU A 74 -7.85 18.62 -14.65
C LEU A 74 -8.85 18.38 -15.78
N ALA A 75 -9.31 17.13 -15.92
CA ALA A 75 -10.26 16.74 -16.93
C ALA A 75 -11.08 15.53 -16.45
N VAL A 76 -12.29 15.42 -16.96
CA VAL A 76 -13.19 14.30 -16.70
C VAL A 76 -13.50 13.58 -18.01
N GLY A 77 -13.49 12.24 -17.97
CA GLY A 77 -13.90 11.41 -19.09
C GLY A 77 -15.42 11.31 -19.22
N GLU A 78 -15.88 10.79 -20.34
CA GLU A 78 -17.29 10.59 -20.61
C GLU A 78 -17.98 9.78 -19.49
N GLY A 79 -19.18 10.18 -19.07
CA GLY A 79 -19.96 9.49 -18.03
C GLY A 79 -19.58 9.82 -16.58
N VAL A 80 -18.54 10.58 -16.34
CA VAL A 80 -18.15 11.01 -14.99
C VAL A 80 -19.01 12.20 -14.57
N THR A 81 -19.77 12.03 -13.48
CA THR A 81 -20.72 13.06 -12.97
C THR A 81 -20.56 13.39 -11.49
N ASN A 82 -19.74 12.61 -10.76
CA ASN A 82 -19.58 12.72 -9.31
C ASN A 82 -18.42 13.62 -8.86
N VAL A 83 -17.69 14.21 -9.82
CA VAL A 83 -16.55 15.10 -9.58
C VAL A 83 -16.46 16.15 -10.69
N ALA A 84 -15.90 17.31 -10.40
CA ALA A 84 -15.71 18.41 -11.34
C ALA A 84 -14.23 18.81 -11.47
N ILE A 85 -13.90 19.49 -12.56
CA ILE A 85 -12.58 20.13 -12.74
C ILE A 85 -12.35 21.10 -11.58
N GLY A 86 -11.17 21.03 -10.96
CA GLY A 86 -10.80 21.82 -9.79
C GLY A 86 -11.06 21.12 -8.44
N ASP A 87 -11.80 20.01 -8.40
CA ASP A 87 -11.98 19.24 -7.18
C ASP A 87 -10.66 18.58 -6.73
N ALA A 88 -10.39 18.63 -5.43
CA ALA A 88 -9.29 17.89 -4.81
C ALA A 88 -9.74 16.43 -4.56
N VAL A 89 -8.91 15.49 -5.00
CA VAL A 89 -9.22 14.05 -4.96
C VAL A 89 -8.01 13.22 -4.55
N TYR A 90 -8.26 11.97 -4.16
CA TYR A 90 -7.23 10.96 -3.96
C TYR A 90 -7.74 9.56 -4.36
N GLY A 91 -6.83 8.71 -4.79
CA GLY A 91 -7.19 7.35 -5.24
C GLY A 91 -6.04 6.66 -5.99
N PRO A 92 -6.31 5.46 -6.52
CA PRO A 92 -5.33 4.71 -7.28
C PRO A 92 -5.18 5.23 -8.72
N ALA A 93 -3.93 5.34 -9.18
CA ALA A 93 -3.63 5.59 -10.59
C ALA A 93 -3.97 4.37 -11.45
N ASP A 94 -4.47 4.62 -12.67
CA ASP A 94 -4.66 3.56 -13.67
C ASP A 94 -3.36 3.25 -14.41
N PHE A 95 -2.52 2.53 -13.72
CA PHE A 95 -1.26 2.05 -14.25
C PHE A 95 -1.40 0.85 -15.21
N ARG A 96 -2.61 0.35 -15.44
CA ARG A 96 -2.88 -0.83 -16.30
C ARG A 96 -3.18 -0.42 -17.73
N ASN A 97 -3.95 0.63 -17.91
CA ASN A 97 -4.45 1.07 -19.21
C ASN A 97 -3.64 2.24 -19.78
N TYR A 98 -2.76 2.84 -18.98
CA TYR A 98 -1.94 3.99 -19.38
C TYR A 98 -0.43 3.70 -19.23
N PRO A 99 0.41 4.32 -20.09
CA PRO A 99 1.87 4.16 -20.03
C PRO A 99 2.51 4.92 -18.85
N THR A 100 1.75 5.77 -18.17
CA THR A 100 2.17 6.53 -16.99
C THR A 100 1.31 6.15 -15.79
N ALA A 101 1.77 6.49 -14.57
CA ALA A 101 1.04 6.27 -13.33
C ALA A 101 1.15 7.52 -12.45
N GLY A 102 1.09 7.38 -11.11
CA GLY A 102 1.04 8.49 -10.17
C GLY A 102 2.35 9.25 -9.98
N ALA A 103 3.50 8.64 -10.24
CA ALA A 103 4.78 9.34 -10.18
C ALA A 103 5.01 10.17 -11.46
N ALA A 104 4.11 11.12 -11.70
CA ALA A 104 4.03 11.96 -12.88
C ALA A 104 3.36 13.29 -12.53
N ARG A 105 3.47 14.29 -13.42
CA ARG A 105 2.75 15.57 -13.22
C ARG A 105 1.24 15.44 -13.40
N VAL A 106 0.80 14.54 -14.29
CA VAL A 106 -0.61 14.19 -14.48
C VAL A 106 -0.77 12.67 -14.43
N ALA A 107 -1.74 12.21 -13.66
CA ALA A 107 -2.12 10.80 -13.58
C ALA A 107 -3.58 10.61 -13.99
N ILE A 108 -3.90 9.43 -14.51
CA ILE A 108 -5.28 9.01 -14.72
C ILE A 108 -5.72 8.14 -13.54
N LEU A 109 -6.89 8.45 -12.97
CA LEU A 109 -7.53 7.66 -11.94
C LEU A 109 -8.80 7.01 -12.50
N TYR A 110 -9.01 5.74 -12.11
CA TYR A 110 -10.23 4.97 -12.42
C TYR A 110 -11.15 4.81 -11.21
N TYR A 111 -10.65 5.15 -10.03
CA TYR A 111 -11.37 5.25 -8.77
C TYR A 111 -10.83 6.44 -7.98
N TRP A 112 -11.70 7.17 -7.30
CA TRP A 112 -11.32 8.33 -6.50
C TRP A 112 -12.34 8.62 -5.43
N ASN A 113 -11.89 9.31 -4.37
CA ASN A 113 -12.71 9.99 -3.39
C ASN A 113 -12.33 11.47 -3.35
N ARG A 114 -13.26 12.32 -2.96
CA ARG A 114 -12.95 13.73 -2.68
C ARG A 114 -12.01 13.81 -1.49
N LEU A 115 -11.05 14.71 -1.55
CA LEU A 115 -10.12 14.94 -0.46
C LEU A 115 -10.88 15.61 0.71
N PRO A 116 -10.94 14.99 1.91
CA PRO A 116 -11.52 15.60 3.08
C PRO A 116 -10.79 16.89 3.48
N ASN A 117 -11.51 17.92 3.91
CA ASN A 117 -10.98 19.27 4.16
C ASN A 117 -9.80 19.37 5.14
N ARG A 118 -9.64 18.40 6.03
CA ARG A 118 -8.55 18.38 7.04
C ARG A 118 -7.40 17.46 6.68
N LEU A 119 -7.49 16.79 5.53
CA LEU A 119 -6.44 15.87 5.07
C LEU A 119 -5.55 16.57 4.06
N THR A 120 -4.24 16.51 4.24
CA THR A 120 -3.30 17.04 3.26
C THR A 120 -3.18 16.11 2.06
N HIS A 121 -2.76 16.61 0.89
CA HIS A 121 -2.47 15.76 -0.27
C HIS A 121 -1.42 14.69 0.05
N VAL A 122 -0.42 15.02 0.87
CA VAL A 122 0.64 14.09 1.29
C VAL A 122 0.07 12.94 2.11
N ASP A 123 -0.78 13.24 3.10
CA ASP A 123 -1.41 12.21 3.94
C ASP A 123 -2.41 11.37 3.12
N ALA A 124 -3.18 12.01 2.24
CA ALA A 124 -4.13 11.33 1.38
C ALA A 124 -3.45 10.36 0.40
N ALA A 125 -2.32 10.75 -0.20
CA ALA A 125 -1.53 9.88 -1.06
C ALA A 125 -0.86 8.71 -0.30
N ALA A 126 -0.84 8.72 1.03
CA ALA A 126 -0.36 7.61 1.82
C ALA A 126 -1.39 6.47 1.96
N LEU A 127 -2.66 6.72 1.67
CA LEU A 127 -3.78 5.83 2.02
C LEU A 127 -4.07 4.72 1.01
N PRO A 128 -4.22 4.93 -0.32
CA PRO A 128 -4.97 4.03 -1.19
C PRO A 128 -4.52 2.57 -1.12
N MET A 129 -3.31 2.24 -1.52
CA MET A 129 -2.83 0.85 -1.53
C MET A 129 -2.69 0.25 -0.13
N VAL A 130 -2.34 1.07 0.85
CA VAL A 130 -2.19 0.61 2.25
C VAL A 130 -3.55 0.24 2.83
N VAL A 131 -4.54 1.11 2.68
CA VAL A 131 -5.92 0.91 3.18
C VAL A 131 -6.58 -0.29 2.47
N GLU A 132 -6.49 -0.34 1.14
CA GLU A 132 -7.03 -1.44 0.34
C GLU A 132 -6.43 -2.78 0.78
N THR A 133 -5.10 -2.86 0.81
CA THR A 133 -4.41 -4.11 1.12
C THR A 133 -4.69 -4.57 2.54
N ALA A 134 -4.64 -3.66 3.51
CA ALA A 134 -4.93 -3.97 4.90
C ALA A 134 -6.37 -4.46 5.08
N ALA A 135 -7.36 -3.77 4.51
CA ALA A 135 -8.77 -4.16 4.61
C ALA A 135 -9.04 -5.51 3.94
N ARG A 136 -8.47 -5.75 2.77
CA ARG A 136 -8.63 -6.99 2.03
C ARG A 136 -8.06 -8.18 2.80
N TYR A 137 -6.81 -8.06 3.29
CA TYR A 137 -6.19 -9.14 4.06
C TYR A 137 -6.79 -9.34 5.43
N LEU A 138 -7.25 -8.27 6.11
CA LEU A 138 -8.02 -8.41 7.35
C LEU A 138 -9.31 -9.19 7.11
N THR A 139 -10.07 -8.88 6.05
CA THR A 139 -11.25 -9.64 5.65
C THR A 139 -10.90 -11.09 5.32
N TRP A 140 -9.84 -11.34 4.55
CA TRP A 140 -9.42 -12.68 4.16
C TRP A 140 -8.82 -13.48 5.33
N SER A 141 -8.32 -12.81 6.36
CA SER A 141 -7.87 -13.51 7.58
C SER A 141 -9.01 -14.28 8.24
N GLY A 142 -10.21 -13.75 8.17
CA GLY A 142 -11.39 -14.30 8.83
C GLY A 142 -11.44 -13.98 10.32
N ALA A 143 -10.63 -13.01 10.80
CA ALA A 143 -10.69 -12.57 12.19
C ALA A 143 -12.02 -11.88 12.50
N GLU A 144 -12.64 -12.23 13.60
CA GLU A 144 -13.95 -11.73 14.03
C GLU A 144 -13.85 -10.99 15.37
N LYS A 145 -14.87 -10.15 15.65
CA LYS A 145 -14.99 -9.42 16.91
C LYS A 145 -14.86 -10.36 18.10
N GLY A 146 -14.01 -9.97 19.05
CA GLY A 146 -13.74 -10.75 20.26
C GLY A 146 -12.66 -11.82 20.12
N GLN A 147 -12.21 -12.13 18.92
CA GLN A 147 -11.04 -12.97 18.67
C GLN A 147 -9.74 -12.19 18.86
N THR A 148 -8.63 -12.91 18.84
CA THR A 148 -7.27 -12.37 18.92
C THR A 148 -6.56 -12.56 17.58
N LEU A 149 -6.24 -11.46 16.90
CA LEU A 149 -5.43 -11.41 15.70
C LEU A 149 -3.98 -11.08 16.05
N LEU A 150 -3.04 -11.91 15.61
CA LEU A 150 -1.64 -11.50 15.59
C LEU A 150 -1.32 -10.87 14.24
N VAL A 151 -0.84 -9.62 14.25
CA VAL A 151 -0.33 -8.94 13.07
C VAL A 151 1.19 -8.98 13.12
N ASN A 152 1.80 -9.84 12.28
CA ASN A 152 3.24 -9.86 12.11
C ASN A 152 3.68 -8.77 11.13
N GLY A 153 4.75 -8.04 11.49
CA GLY A 153 5.20 -6.90 10.70
C GLY A 153 4.30 -5.66 10.83
N ALA A 154 3.72 -5.44 12.02
CA ALA A 154 2.88 -4.27 12.32
C ALA A 154 3.60 -2.92 12.16
N GLY A 155 4.92 -2.91 11.99
CA GLY A 155 5.72 -1.75 11.60
C GLY A 155 5.72 -1.46 10.09
N SER A 156 5.22 -2.37 9.24
CA SER A 156 4.92 -2.06 7.84
C SER A 156 3.65 -1.19 7.77
N MET A 157 3.50 -0.38 6.72
CA MET A 157 2.31 0.49 6.64
C MET A 157 1.01 -0.31 6.49
N VAL A 158 1.05 -1.43 5.79
CA VAL A 158 -0.10 -2.37 5.69
C VAL A 158 -0.43 -2.97 7.06
N GLY A 159 0.58 -3.45 7.80
CA GLY A 159 0.40 -4.00 9.14
C GLY A 159 -0.09 -2.94 10.14
N PHE A 160 0.47 -1.72 10.07
CA PHE A 160 0.07 -0.60 10.90
C PHE A 160 -1.41 -0.20 10.67
N ALA A 161 -1.86 -0.22 9.40
CA ALA A 161 -3.26 -0.01 9.06
C ALA A 161 -4.13 -1.16 9.55
N ALA A 162 -3.72 -2.42 9.34
CA ALA A 162 -4.47 -3.60 9.75
C ALA A 162 -4.70 -3.65 11.27
N VAL A 163 -3.70 -3.23 12.08
CA VAL A 163 -3.87 -3.11 13.54
C VAL A 163 -4.98 -2.12 13.88
N GLN A 164 -4.98 -0.92 13.29
CA GLN A 164 -6.02 0.09 13.55
C GLN A 164 -7.40 -0.43 13.13
N MET A 165 -7.50 -1.01 11.93
CA MET A 165 -8.75 -1.56 11.40
C MET A 165 -9.30 -2.67 12.30
N ALA A 166 -8.47 -3.61 12.72
CA ALA A 166 -8.88 -4.71 13.61
C ALA A 166 -9.39 -4.19 14.95
N LEU A 167 -8.71 -3.21 15.55
CA LEU A 167 -9.14 -2.58 16.80
C LEU A 167 -10.49 -1.86 16.64
N PHE A 168 -10.75 -1.17 15.52
CA PHE A 168 -12.06 -0.57 15.23
C PHE A 168 -13.19 -1.60 15.14
N GLU A 169 -12.88 -2.82 14.69
CA GLU A 169 -13.83 -3.92 14.58
C GLU A 169 -13.98 -4.72 15.88
N GLY A 170 -13.30 -4.31 16.96
CA GLY A 170 -13.36 -4.96 18.27
C GLY A 170 -12.60 -6.29 18.33
N ILE A 171 -11.64 -6.48 17.46
CA ILE A 171 -10.70 -7.61 17.47
C ILE A 171 -9.54 -7.25 18.42
N ARG A 172 -9.14 -8.18 19.28
CA ARG A 172 -7.94 -8.02 20.11
C ARG A 172 -6.70 -8.21 19.23
N VAL A 173 -5.70 -7.33 19.38
CA VAL A 173 -4.52 -7.36 18.53
C VAL A 173 -3.24 -7.61 19.32
N ILE A 174 -2.50 -8.65 18.92
CA ILE A 174 -1.08 -8.81 19.22
C ILE A 174 -0.30 -8.33 17.99
N ALA A 175 0.60 -7.37 18.18
CA ALA A 175 1.37 -6.78 17.08
C ALA A 175 2.86 -7.08 17.26
N THR A 176 3.53 -7.62 16.22
CA THR A 176 4.99 -7.69 16.25
C THR A 176 5.56 -6.45 15.55
N ALA A 177 6.37 -5.70 16.25
CA ALA A 177 6.95 -4.47 15.72
C ALA A 177 8.34 -4.20 16.30
N GLY A 178 9.13 -3.38 15.61
CA GLY A 178 10.33 -2.75 16.15
C GLY A 178 9.99 -1.44 16.88
N ASP A 179 11.00 -0.85 17.53
CA ASP A 179 10.85 0.30 18.40
C ASP A 179 10.21 1.53 17.76
N THR A 180 10.39 1.71 16.44
CA THR A 180 9.86 2.88 15.71
C THR A 180 8.36 3.08 15.89
N PHE A 181 7.57 2.01 15.97
CA PHE A 181 6.11 2.09 16.04
C PHE A 181 5.53 1.43 17.28
N ALA A 182 6.34 0.78 18.11
CA ALA A 182 5.86 0.01 19.25
C ALA A 182 4.98 0.83 20.20
N ASP A 183 5.40 2.02 20.59
CA ASP A 183 4.66 2.87 21.52
C ASP A 183 3.36 3.41 20.91
N ARG A 184 3.37 3.75 19.61
CA ARG A 184 2.14 4.16 18.92
C ARG A 184 1.12 3.03 18.85
N LEU A 185 1.57 1.81 18.55
CA LEU A 185 0.71 0.63 18.52
C LEU A 185 0.13 0.30 19.89
N ARG A 186 0.93 0.43 20.97
CA ARG A 186 0.45 0.29 22.38
C ARG A 186 -0.59 1.34 22.70
N ALA A 187 -0.33 2.60 22.36
CA ALA A 187 -1.27 3.70 22.60
C ALA A 187 -2.61 3.52 21.88
N MET A 188 -2.64 2.79 20.76
CA MET A 188 -3.87 2.41 20.05
C MET A 188 -4.62 1.24 20.73
N GLY A 189 -4.00 0.52 21.66
CA GLY A 189 -4.61 -0.60 22.38
C GLY A 189 -4.12 -1.99 21.95
N ALA A 190 -3.09 -2.09 21.10
CA ALA A 190 -2.49 -3.37 20.75
C ALA A 190 -1.50 -3.85 21.83
N THR A 191 -1.45 -5.17 22.05
CA THR A 191 -0.35 -5.80 22.78
C THR A 191 0.85 -5.93 21.86
N VAL A 192 1.98 -5.31 22.17
CA VAL A 192 3.15 -5.27 21.28
C VAL A 192 4.28 -6.13 21.81
N VAL A 193 4.79 -7.01 20.96
CA VAL A 193 6.01 -7.80 21.18
C VAL A 193 7.08 -7.46 20.12
N ALA A 194 8.35 -7.60 20.49
CA ALA A 194 9.44 -7.42 19.54
C ALA A 194 9.44 -8.57 18.51
N HIS A 195 9.66 -8.25 17.23
CA HIS A 195 9.86 -9.25 16.17
C HIS A 195 11.24 -9.93 16.25
N GLY A 196 11.49 -10.92 15.39
CA GLY A 196 12.79 -11.60 15.26
C GLY A 196 13.01 -12.69 16.30
N ASN A 197 14.27 -13.09 16.48
CA ASN A 197 14.64 -14.25 17.30
C ASN A 197 13.94 -14.27 18.66
N GLY A 198 13.35 -15.42 19.04
CA GLY A 198 12.58 -15.60 20.27
C GLY A 198 11.19 -14.97 20.24
N MET A 199 10.66 -14.56 19.07
CA MET A 199 9.30 -14.01 18.92
C MET A 199 8.24 -15.01 19.38
N VAL A 200 8.39 -16.30 19.07
CA VAL A 200 7.47 -17.37 19.47
C VAL A 200 7.32 -17.40 21.00
N ASP A 201 8.45 -17.41 21.72
CA ASP A 201 8.44 -17.47 23.19
C ASP A 201 7.81 -16.20 23.79
N ARG A 202 8.10 -15.03 23.22
CA ARG A 202 7.49 -13.77 23.67
C ARG A 202 5.97 -13.75 23.48
N VAL A 203 5.48 -14.27 22.36
CA VAL A 203 4.03 -14.37 22.12
C VAL A 203 3.40 -15.37 23.08
N ARG A 204 4.01 -16.54 23.28
CA ARG A 204 3.53 -17.57 24.23
C ARG A 204 3.52 -17.05 25.68
N ALA A 205 4.52 -16.27 26.07
CA ALA A 205 4.61 -15.68 27.41
C ALA A 205 3.48 -14.69 27.74
N LEU A 206 2.75 -14.19 26.73
CA LEU A 206 1.57 -13.35 26.96
C LEU A 206 0.39 -14.13 27.59
N GLY A 207 0.40 -15.46 27.54
CA GLY A 207 -0.73 -16.28 27.95
C GLY A 207 -1.99 -16.11 27.10
N GLN A 208 -1.91 -15.35 26.03
CA GLN A 208 -2.97 -15.14 25.04
C GLN A 208 -2.59 -15.83 23.74
N ARG A 209 -3.47 -16.72 23.25
CA ARG A 209 -3.25 -17.39 21.96
C ARG A 209 -3.95 -16.60 20.85
N PRO A 210 -3.27 -16.29 19.73
CA PRO A 210 -3.94 -15.75 18.57
C PRO A 210 -4.86 -16.80 17.92
N ASP A 211 -6.06 -16.39 17.54
CA ASP A 211 -6.98 -17.23 16.77
C ASP A 211 -6.53 -17.34 15.32
N VAL A 212 -5.98 -16.25 14.77
CA VAL A 212 -5.48 -16.17 13.42
C VAL A 212 -4.31 -15.20 13.33
N ILE A 213 -3.45 -15.37 12.34
CA ILE A 213 -2.27 -14.54 12.10
C ILE A 213 -2.35 -13.90 10.71
N LEU A 214 -2.14 -12.59 10.65
CA LEU A 214 -1.90 -11.83 9.44
C LEU A 214 -0.43 -11.43 9.37
N ASP A 215 0.28 -11.96 8.38
CA ASP A 215 1.67 -11.62 8.12
C ASP A 215 1.77 -10.54 7.03
N THR A 216 2.35 -9.41 7.42
CA THR A 216 2.63 -8.25 6.57
C THR A 216 4.10 -7.85 6.62
N ALA A 217 4.95 -8.71 7.19
CA ALA A 217 6.36 -8.42 7.32
C ALA A 217 7.02 -8.32 5.93
N PRO A 218 7.79 -7.27 5.66
CA PRO A 218 8.54 -7.17 4.42
C PRO A 218 9.52 -8.34 4.28
N ILE A 219 9.51 -9.01 3.14
CA ILE A 219 10.48 -10.05 2.87
C ILE A 219 11.78 -9.36 2.46
N ASN A 220 12.75 -9.36 3.34
CA ASN A 220 14.14 -9.13 2.97
C ASN A 220 14.66 -10.39 2.31
N LEU A 221 14.47 -10.51 1.00
CA LEU A 221 14.98 -11.61 0.18
C LEU A 221 16.51 -11.53 0.05
N LYS A 222 17.22 -11.68 1.17
CA LYS A 222 18.60 -12.12 1.09
C LYS A 222 18.56 -13.59 0.68
N PRO A 223 19.33 -14.03 -0.32
CA PRO A 223 19.41 -15.43 -0.68
C PRO A 223 19.63 -16.28 0.57
N GLY A 224 18.77 -17.28 0.81
CA GLY A 224 18.83 -18.16 1.98
C GLY A 224 18.15 -17.65 3.26
N SER A 225 17.48 -16.47 3.26
CA SER A 225 16.67 -16.09 4.39
C SER A 225 15.37 -16.92 4.43
N VAL A 226 15.06 -17.45 5.61
CA VAL A 226 13.76 -18.08 5.89
C VAL A 226 12.84 -16.99 6.37
N GLY A 227 11.65 -16.87 5.74
CA GLY A 227 10.61 -15.95 6.20
C GLY A 227 10.10 -16.32 7.61
N ALA A 228 9.27 -15.47 8.20
CA ALA A 228 8.71 -15.71 9.54
C ALA A 228 7.64 -16.81 9.57
N LEU A 229 7.17 -17.32 8.43
CA LEU A 229 6.03 -18.25 8.36
C LEU A 229 6.19 -19.51 9.21
N PRO A 230 7.35 -20.20 9.29
CA PRO A 230 7.50 -21.34 10.20
C PRO A 230 7.25 -20.99 11.66
N ASP A 231 7.79 -19.89 12.14
CA ASP A 231 7.60 -19.40 13.51
C ASP A 231 6.13 -19.01 13.76
N LEU A 232 5.49 -18.39 12.77
CA LEU A 232 4.08 -17.99 12.86
C LEU A 232 3.15 -19.20 12.90
N ILE A 233 3.45 -20.25 12.14
CA ILE A 233 2.71 -21.52 12.17
C ILE A 233 2.91 -22.23 13.51
N ASP A 234 4.11 -22.19 14.08
CA ASP A 234 4.36 -22.74 15.41
C ASP A 234 3.55 -22.02 16.52
N ILE A 235 3.36 -20.72 16.42
CA ILE A 235 2.50 -19.94 17.35
C ILE A 235 1.05 -20.45 17.36
N VAL A 236 0.54 -20.96 16.24
CA VAL A 236 -0.82 -21.49 16.10
C VAL A 236 -0.86 -23.02 16.12
N ASP A 237 0.01 -23.66 16.91
CA ASP A 237 0.07 -25.11 17.14
C ASP A 237 0.30 -25.94 15.87
N GLY A 238 1.01 -25.38 14.88
CA GLY A 238 1.35 -26.05 13.63
C GLY A 238 0.26 -26.01 12.55
N ASP A 239 -0.80 -25.23 12.72
CA ASP A 239 -1.90 -25.12 11.75
C ASP A 239 -1.68 -23.97 10.74
N PRO A 240 -1.19 -24.22 9.53
CA PRO A 240 -0.94 -23.20 8.53
C PRO A 240 -2.21 -22.51 8.01
N SER A 241 -3.39 -23.14 8.17
CA SER A 241 -4.66 -22.57 7.74
C SER A 241 -5.05 -21.32 8.55
N ARG A 242 -4.46 -21.16 9.73
CA ARG A 242 -4.65 -20.00 10.61
C ARG A 242 -3.68 -18.86 10.32
N VAL A 243 -2.78 -19.01 9.35
CA VAL A 243 -1.80 -17.99 8.95
C VAL A 243 -2.07 -17.54 7.53
N ILE A 244 -2.24 -16.24 7.33
CA ILE A 244 -2.34 -15.63 5.99
C ILE A 244 -1.22 -14.61 5.82
N THR A 245 -0.52 -14.66 4.69
CA THR A 245 0.55 -13.68 4.36
C THR A 245 0.17 -12.79 3.19
N ALA A 246 0.48 -11.49 3.32
CA ALA A 246 0.38 -10.49 2.27
C ALA A 246 1.72 -10.26 1.55
N ALA A 247 2.78 -10.98 1.94
CA ALA A 247 4.13 -10.71 1.50
C ALA A 247 4.90 -11.97 1.05
N ASP A 248 4.91 -13.05 1.85
CA ASP A 248 5.73 -14.24 1.60
C ASP A 248 4.99 -15.33 0.81
N PHE A 249 4.73 -15.07 -0.47
CA PHE A 249 4.03 -16.03 -1.34
C PHE A 249 4.86 -17.30 -1.60
N GLU A 250 6.18 -17.18 -1.68
CA GLU A 250 7.06 -18.33 -1.86
C GLU A 250 7.13 -19.19 -0.60
N GLY A 251 7.26 -18.58 0.57
CA GLY A 251 7.20 -19.27 1.85
C GLY A 251 5.85 -19.92 2.09
N ALA A 252 4.74 -19.27 1.71
CA ALA A 252 3.40 -19.83 1.80
C ALA A 252 3.26 -21.10 0.95
N ALA A 253 3.77 -21.10 -0.28
CA ALA A 253 3.75 -22.29 -1.14
C ALA A 253 4.50 -23.49 -0.53
N LYS A 254 5.52 -23.23 0.30
CA LYS A 254 6.33 -24.27 0.98
C LYS A 254 5.71 -24.73 2.30
N THR A 255 5.00 -23.86 3.00
CA THR A 255 4.52 -24.11 4.38
C THR A 255 3.02 -24.42 4.44
N GLY A 256 2.27 -24.15 3.37
CA GLY A 256 0.81 -24.29 3.35
C GLY A 256 0.07 -23.08 3.98
N ALA A 257 0.75 -22.01 4.36
CA ALA A 257 0.11 -20.78 4.79
C ALA A 257 -0.76 -20.19 3.68
N ARG A 258 -1.82 -19.49 4.04
CA ARG A 258 -2.78 -18.90 3.10
C ARG A 258 -2.20 -17.64 2.47
N THR A 259 -2.60 -17.37 1.23
CA THR A 259 -2.23 -16.15 0.50
C THR A 259 -3.45 -15.34 0.06
N GLY A 260 -4.66 -15.87 0.29
CA GLY A 260 -5.90 -15.34 -0.26
C GLY A 260 -6.22 -15.83 -1.68
N ALA A 261 -5.37 -16.68 -2.28
CA ALA A 261 -5.64 -17.25 -3.61
C ALA A 261 -6.97 -18.02 -3.65
N GLU A 262 -7.31 -18.74 -2.59
CA GLU A 262 -8.57 -19.42 -2.40
C GLU A 262 -9.77 -18.46 -2.42
N ARG A 263 -9.62 -17.26 -1.89
CA ARG A 263 -10.65 -16.21 -1.93
C ARG A 263 -10.81 -15.64 -3.33
N VAL A 264 -9.68 -15.36 -3.99
CA VAL A 264 -9.69 -14.89 -5.39
C VAL A 264 -10.41 -15.89 -6.30
N GLN A 265 -10.19 -17.17 -6.10
CA GLN A 265 -10.89 -18.22 -6.84
C GLN A 265 -12.39 -18.28 -6.51
N ALA A 266 -12.75 -18.22 -5.24
CA ALA A 266 -14.15 -18.24 -4.79
C ALA A 266 -14.95 -17.02 -5.25
N GLU A 267 -14.31 -15.85 -5.32
CA GLU A 267 -14.92 -14.58 -5.75
C GLU A 267 -14.94 -14.42 -7.29
N GLY A 268 -14.43 -15.39 -8.04
CA GLY A 268 -14.38 -15.35 -9.51
C GLY A 268 -13.38 -14.34 -10.07
N GLY A 269 -12.38 -13.95 -9.29
CA GLY A 269 -11.30 -13.04 -9.69
C GLY A 269 -10.80 -12.14 -8.58
N PHE A 270 -9.72 -11.43 -8.87
CA PHE A 270 -9.11 -10.49 -7.93
C PHE A 270 -9.90 -9.17 -7.88
N ARG A 271 -10.45 -8.86 -6.71
CA ARG A 271 -11.20 -7.62 -6.47
C ARG A 271 -10.47 -6.75 -5.46
N LEU A 272 -10.24 -5.49 -5.84
CA LEU A 272 -9.65 -4.48 -4.97
C LEU A 272 -10.75 -3.82 -4.12
N ARG A 273 -10.43 -3.56 -2.85
CA ARG A 273 -11.35 -3.03 -1.85
C ARG A 273 -11.28 -1.49 -1.79
N TRP A 274 -11.47 -0.84 -2.95
CA TRP A 274 -11.54 0.63 -2.98
C TRP A 274 -12.76 1.20 -2.24
N ASP A 275 -13.80 0.40 -2.09
CA ASP A 275 -15.04 0.73 -1.36
C ASP A 275 -14.81 1.22 0.07
N VAL A 276 -13.70 0.80 0.70
CA VAL A 276 -13.36 1.22 2.08
C VAL A 276 -12.56 2.53 2.15
N LEU A 277 -12.04 3.01 1.03
CA LEU A 277 -11.08 4.13 1.01
C LEU A 277 -11.70 5.44 1.53
N GLU A 278 -12.95 5.73 1.21
CA GLU A 278 -13.67 6.91 1.70
C GLU A 278 -13.74 6.91 3.23
N ARG A 279 -14.20 5.81 3.83
CA ARG A 279 -14.31 5.66 5.30
C ARG A 279 -12.99 5.94 6.01
N TYR A 280 -11.88 5.38 5.51
CA TYR A 280 -10.57 5.55 6.16
C TYR A 280 -9.95 6.91 5.86
N GLY A 281 -10.30 7.55 4.75
CA GLY A 281 -9.96 8.94 4.47
C GLY A 281 -10.64 9.91 5.45
N GLU A 282 -11.93 9.73 5.72
CA GLU A 282 -12.66 10.52 6.72
C GLU A 282 -12.11 10.29 8.13
N LEU A 283 -11.87 9.04 8.53
CA LEU A 283 -11.24 8.74 9.82
C LEU A 283 -9.84 9.35 9.94
N ALA A 284 -9.09 9.44 8.85
CA ALA A 284 -7.78 10.10 8.84
C ALA A 284 -7.93 11.62 9.00
N ALA A 285 -8.90 12.24 8.34
CA ALA A 285 -9.20 13.66 8.50
C ALA A 285 -9.67 14.02 9.93
N GLU A 286 -10.30 13.09 10.63
CA GLU A 286 -10.70 13.20 12.03
C GLU A 286 -9.53 12.92 13.01
N GLY A 287 -8.37 12.49 12.53
CA GLY A 287 -7.22 12.09 13.36
C GLY A 287 -7.40 10.74 14.09
N ARG A 288 -8.39 9.94 13.70
CA ARG A 288 -8.72 8.63 14.28
C ARG A 288 -8.03 7.46 13.56
N PHE A 289 -7.58 7.68 12.35
CA PHE A 289 -6.78 6.75 11.56
C PHE A 289 -5.57 7.48 11.00
N SER A 290 -4.45 6.81 10.83
CA SER A 290 -3.28 7.46 10.24
C SER A 290 -2.31 6.47 9.61
N ILE A 291 -1.70 6.88 8.51
CA ILE A 291 -0.53 6.21 7.94
C ILE A 291 0.67 7.15 8.10
N PRO A 292 1.66 6.80 8.93
CA PRO A 292 2.81 7.66 9.16
C PRO A 292 3.59 7.93 7.87
N VAL A 293 3.69 9.19 7.45
CA VAL A 293 4.58 9.61 6.38
C VAL A 293 5.96 9.89 6.98
N ALA A 294 6.98 9.15 6.54
CA ALA A 294 8.35 9.28 7.03
C ALA A 294 9.07 10.46 6.39
N ARG A 295 8.95 10.59 5.07
CA ARG A 295 9.63 11.64 4.28
C ARG A 295 8.88 11.92 2.99
N THR A 296 9.02 13.18 2.55
CA THR A 296 8.61 13.62 1.22
C THR A 296 9.84 13.95 0.36
N PHE A 297 9.72 13.76 -0.95
CA PHE A 297 10.76 14.09 -1.93
C PHE A 297 10.10 14.75 -3.12
N ALA A 298 10.77 15.74 -3.72
CA ALA A 298 10.35 16.21 -5.03
C ALA A 298 10.39 15.08 -6.05
N LEU A 299 9.52 15.08 -7.06
CA LEU A 299 9.48 14.05 -8.10
C LEU A 299 10.87 13.83 -8.73
N GLU A 300 11.62 14.88 -8.92
CA GLU A 300 12.97 14.87 -9.50
C GLU A 300 14.00 14.12 -8.63
N ASN A 301 13.74 14.07 -7.31
CA ASN A 301 14.60 13.39 -6.31
C ASN A 301 14.11 11.95 -6.00
N TRP A 302 13.39 11.34 -6.93
CA TRP A 302 12.83 10.00 -6.77
C TRP A 302 13.87 8.90 -6.44
N ARG A 303 15.15 9.10 -6.84
CA ARG A 303 16.22 8.14 -6.57
C ARG A 303 16.50 8.00 -5.09
N ASP A 304 16.50 9.10 -4.35
CA ASP A 304 16.73 9.08 -2.89
C ASP A 304 15.61 8.29 -2.18
N ALA A 305 14.35 8.49 -2.64
CA ALA A 305 13.21 7.73 -2.12
C ALA A 305 13.30 6.24 -2.46
N LEU A 306 13.71 5.90 -3.70
CA LEU A 306 13.92 4.52 -4.13
C LEU A 306 14.98 3.82 -3.28
N GLU A 307 16.15 4.45 -3.07
CA GLU A 307 17.25 3.88 -2.29
C GLU A 307 16.83 3.58 -0.86
N ILE A 308 16.16 4.51 -0.18
CA ILE A 308 15.63 4.33 1.18
C ILE A 308 14.62 3.19 1.22
N SER A 309 13.74 3.12 0.21
CA SER A 309 12.73 2.06 0.12
C SER A 309 13.35 0.68 -0.08
N LEU A 310 14.31 0.55 -1.00
CA LEU A 310 14.99 -0.72 -1.28
C LEU A 310 15.88 -1.18 -0.11
N ALA A 311 16.44 -0.23 0.66
CA ALA A 311 17.19 -0.53 1.87
C ALA A 311 16.31 -0.98 3.06
N GLY A 312 14.97 -0.90 2.93
CA GLY A 312 14.04 -1.21 4.02
C GLY A 312 14.12 -0.22 5.19
N GLN A 313 14.57 1.02 4.93
CA GLN A 313 14.85 2.04 5.96
C GLN A 313 13.79 3.14 6.00
N ALA A 314 12.65 2.98 5.32
CA ALA A 314 11.66 4.03 5.16
C ALA A 314 11.06 4.54 6.48
N ARG A 315 10.88 3.68 7.49
CA ARG A 315 10.29 4.04 8.80
C ARG A 315 8.95 4.76 8.70
N GLY A 316 8.17 4.42 7.67
CA GLY A 316 6.88 5.01 7.32
C GLY A 316 6.70 5.10 5.80
N LYS A 317 5.62 5.74 5.37
CA LYS A 317 5.34 5.97 3.95
C LYS A 317 6.32 6.97 3.35
N LEU A 318 6.83 6.72 2.15
CA LEU A 318 7.56 7.68 1.33
C LEU A 318 6.59 8.27 0.31
N VAL A 319 6.65 9.59 0.12
CA VAL A 319 5.75 10.31 -0.77
C VAL A 319 6.55 11.22 -1.69
N LEU A 320 6.28 11.14 -3.00
CA LEU A 320 6.78 12.12 -3.96
C LEU A 320 5.82 13.32 -3.99
N THR A 321 6.36 14.53 -3.98
CA THR A 321 5.61 15.77 -4.16
C THR A 321 5.88 16.33 -5.55
N VAL A 322 4.85 16.88 -6.19
CA VAL A 322 4.91 17.46 -7.52
C VAL A 322 4.51 18.93 -7.40
N SER A 323 5.47 19.85 -7.60
CA SER A 323 5.31 21.26 -7.26
C SER A 323 4.90 22.18 -8.40
N ASP A 324 5.01 21.75 -9.66
CA ASP A 324 4.77 22.64 -10.80
C ASP A 324 3.34 22.54 -11.32
N ALA A 325 2.61 23.67 -11.26
CA ALA A 325 1.37 23.83 -11.98
C ALA A 325 1.63 23.66 -13.50
N ILE A 326 0.89 22.78 -14.13
CA ILE A 326 0.87 22.71 -15.61
C ILE A 326 0.06 23.92 -16.06
N ALA A 327 0.71 24.85 -16.78
CA ALA A 327 -0.04 25.87 -17.53
C ALA A 327 -0.88 25.15 -18.60
N LEU A 328 -2.20 25.08 -18.39
CA LEU A 328 -3.17 24.50 -19.32
C LEU A 328 -3.32 25.33 -20.60
#